data_259c2de2d02bf1d3c6e695d4d1180c07
#
_entry.id   259c2de2d02bf1d3c6e695d4d1180c07
#
_cell.length_a   1.000
_cell.length_b   1.000
_cell.length_c   1.000
_cell.angle_alpha   90.00
_cell.angle_beta   90.00
_cell.angle_gamma   90.00
#
_symmetry.space_group_name_H-M   'P 1'
#
loop_
_entity.id
_entity.type
_entity.pdbx_description
1 polymer ?
#
loop_
_entity_poly.entity_id
_entity_poly.type
_entity_poly.pdbx_seq_one_letter_code
_entity_poly.pdbx_strand_id
1 'polypeptide(L)'
;MKKALITTLALALTLPSIADEGMWMLTDLQKQNEVAMTELGLLIPANQIYNPDGIALKDAVIHFGGGCTGEVISAEGLVLTNHHCGYGSIQQHSTVEHDYLTRSE
;
A
#
# COMPACT_ATOMS: atom_id res chain seq x y z
N MET A 1 12.57 46.18 -18.36
CA MET A 1 11.71 45.72 -17.27
C MET A 1 11.01 44.42 -17.61
N LYS A 2 10.29 44.25 -18.73
CA LYS A 2 9.57 43.00 -19.08
C LYS A 2 10.50 41.78 -19.22
N LYS A 3 11.70 41.92 -19.79
CA LYS A 3 12.67 40.83 -19.95
C LYS A 3 13.23 40.34 -18.60
N ALA A 4 13.53 41.27 -17.67
CA ALA A 4 13.98 40.91 -16.32
C ALA A 4 12.89 40.13 -15.52
N LEU A 5 11.64 40.55 -15.66
CA LEU A 5 10.52 39.86 -15.00
C LEU A 5 10.32 38.42 -15.50
N ILE A 6 10.46 38.21 -16.83
CA ILE A 6 10.35 36.87 -17.43
C ILE A 6 11.52 35.98 -16.97
N THR A 7 12.74 36.52 -16.88
CA THR A 7 13.91 35.77 -16.42
C THR A 7 13.77 35.36 -14.95
N THR A 8 13.25 36.24 -14.08
CA THR A 8 13.02 35.95 -12.67
C THR A 8 11.94 34.92 -12.49
N LEU A 9 10.86 34.96 -13.29
CA LEU A 9 9.79 33.99 -13.25
C LEU A 9 10.25 32.59 -13.74
N ALA A 10 11.08 32.54 -14.79
CA ALA A 10 11.66 31.32 -15.30
C ALA A 10 12.60 30.65 -14.28
N LEU A 11 13.40 31.45 -13.56
CA LEU A 11 14.29 30.94 -12.50
C LEU A 11 13.54 30.41 -11.28
N ALA A 12 12.39 31.00 -10.96
CA ALA A 12 11.54 30.51 -9.87
C ALA A 12 10.88 29.13 -10.17
N LEU A 13 10.74 28.75 -11.44
CA LEU A 13 10.19 27.47 -11.88
C LEU A 13 11.22 26.33 -11.88
N THR A 14 12.49 26.61 -11.62
CA THR A 14 13.57 25.63 -11.57
C THR A 14 13.96 25.21 -10.15
N LEU A 15 13.11 25.47 -9.16
CA LEU A 15 13.34 24.95 -7.81
C LEU A 15 13.35 23.41 -7.87
N PRO A 16 14.40 22.76 -7.35
CA PRO A 16 14.43 21.31 -7.30
C PRO A 16 13.21 20.83 -6.49
N SER A 17 12.38 20.02 -7.09
CA SER A 17 11.36 19.28 -6.36
C SER A 17 12.10 18.23 -5.53
N ILE A 18 12.15 18.40 -4.23
CA ILE A 18 12.61 17.37 -3.30
C ILE A 18 11.42 16.43 -3.15
N ALA A 19 11.47 15.32 -3.86
CA ALA A 19 10.54 14.23 -3.68
C ALA A 19 11.22 13.16 -2.83
N ASP A 20 10.49 12.63 -1.86
CA ASP A 20 10.99 11.50 -1.09
C ASP A 20 11.11 10.26 -1.98
N GLU A 21 12.13 9.45 -1.73
CA GLU A 21 12.27 8.16 -2.39
C GLU A 21 11.11 7.25 -1.97
N GLY A 22 10.47 6.62 -2.94
CA GLY A 22 9.35 5.71 -2.69
C GLY A 22 9.78 4.24 -2.54
N MET A 23 8.86 3.41 -2.06
CA MET A 23 9.00 1.94 -1.99
C MET A 23 10.20 1.45 -1.18
N TRP A 24 10.28 1.87 0.05
CA TRP A 24 11.29 1.36 0.99
C TRP A 24 11.05 -0.11 1.32
N MET A 25 12.14 -0.87 1.40
CA MET A 25 12.08 -2.27 1.77
C MET A 25 11.69 -2.41 3.25
N LEU A 26 10.76 -3.31 3.56
CA LEU A 26 10.31 -3.56 4.94
C LEU A 26 11.45 -3.96 5.87
N THR A 27 12.44 -4.71 5.35
CA THR A 27 13.62 -5.15 6.08
C THR A 27 14.53 -4.01 6.54
N ASP A 28 14.42 -2.85 5.92
CA ASP A 28 15.25 -1.68 6.18
C ASP A 28 14.55 -0.62 7.03
N LEU A 29 13.25 -0.81 7.33
CA LEU A 29 12.46 0.17 8.07
C LEU A 29 13.11 0.63 9.37
N GLN A 30 13.49 -0.30 10.23
CA GLN A 30 14.10 0.02 11.53
C GLN A 30 15.49 0.64 11.43
N LYS A 31 16.23 0.31 10.38
CA LYS A 31 17.65 0.67 10.26
C LYS A 31 17.87 2.01 9.56
N GLN A 32 17.06 2.29 8.55
CA GLN A 32 17.31 3.38 7.62
C GLN A 32 16.15 4.38 7.51
N ASN A 33 14.92 3.91 7.62
CA ASN A 33 13.77 4.69 7.17
C ASN A 33 12.85 5.15 8.32
N GLU A 34 12.98 4.61 9.54
CA GLU A 34 12.08 4.94 10.66
C GLU A 34 12.08 6.43 11.00
N VAL A 35 13.26 7.07 10.97
CA VAL A 35 13.39 8.51 11.24
C VAL A 35 12.64 9.33 10.20
N ALA A 36 12.88 9.07 8.92
CA ALA A 36 12.22 9.78 7.82
C ALA A 36 10.70 9.54 7.83
N MET A 37 10.25 8.32 8.08
CA MET A 37 8.82 8.00 8.19
C MET A 37 8.16 8.72 9.37
N THR A 38 8.86 8.84 10.51
CA THR A 38 8.36 9.57 11.69
C THR A 38 8.25 11.06 11.40
N GLU A 39 9.22 11.64 10.72
CA GLU A 39 9.18 13.04 10.27
C GLU A 39 8.01 13.30 9.30
N LEU A 40 7.66 12.31 8.48
CA LEU A 40 6.50 12.34 7.57
C LEU A 40 5.16 12.05 8.29
N GLY A 41 5.18 11.75 9.58
CA GLY A 41 3.97 11.58 10.38
C GLY A 41 3.63 10.14 10.79
N LEU A 42 4.55 9.19 10.64
CA LEU A 42 4.35 7.85 11.17
C LEU A 42 4.28 7.89 12.70
N LEU A 43 3.17 7.41 13.28
CA LEU A 43 2.91 7.41 14.72
C LEU A 43 3.17 6.05 15.38
N ILE A 44 3.25 4.98 14.61
CA ILE A 44 3.53 3.64 15.13
C ILE A 44 5.00 3.29 14.92
N PRO A 45 5.64 2.61 15.87
CA PRO A 45 7.04 2.23 15.74
C PRO A 45 7.24 1.20 14.60
N ALA A 46 8.39 1.24 13.93
CA ALA A 46 8.68 0.39 12.78
C ALA A 46 8.57 -1.11 13.07
N ASN A 47 8.83 -1.55 14.30
CA ASN A 47 8.69 -2.95 14.72
C ASN A 47 7.23 -3.44 14.76
N GLN A 48 6.25 -2.55 14.81
CA GLN A 48 4.84 -2.92 14.66
C GLN A 48 4.44 -3.12 13.20
N ILE A 49 5.20 -2.55 12.27
CA ILE A 49 5.00 -2.76 10.83
C ILE A 49 5.73 -4.02 10.39
N TYR A 50 7.01 -4.13 10.73
CA TYR A 50 7.87 -5.25 10.38
C TYR A 50 8.73 -5.66 11.58
N ASN A 51 8.57 -6.91 12.03
CA ASN A 51 9.39 -7.52 13.06
C ASN A 51 9.82 -8.92 12.57
N PRO A 52 11.10 -9.17 12.33
CA PRO A 52 11.57 -10.48 11.89
C PRO A 52 11.40 -11.57 12.96
N ASP A 53 11.45 -11.18 14.25
CA ASP A 53 11.47 -12.09 15.39
C ASP A 53 10.11 -12.15 16.14
N GLY A 54 9.08 -11.44 15.64
CA GLY A 54 7.80 -11.36 16.31
C GLY A 54 6.65 -10.97 15.39
N ILE A 55 5.45 -10.90 15.99
CA ILE A 55 4.23 -10.52 15.29
C ILE A 55 4.25 -9.03 14.97
N ALA A 56 3.89 -8.68 13.73
CA ALA A 56 3.77 -7.32 13.24
C ALA A 56 2.71 -7.24 12.12
N LEU A 57 2.44 -6.05 11.63
CA LEU A 57 1.48 -5.83 10.54
C LEU A 57 1.79 -6.67 9.28
N LYS A 58 3.07 -6.95 9.01
CA LYS A 58 3.49 -7.84 7.92
C LYS A 58 2.79 -9.20 7.92
N ASP A 59 2.41 -9.72 9.10
CA ASP A 59 1.83 -11.05 9.24
C ASP A 59 0.34 -11.09 8.88
N ALA A 60 -0.31 -9.92 8.78
CA ALA A 60 -1.66 -9.79 8.26
C ALA A 60 -1.72 -9.86 6.73
N VAL A 61 -0.59 -9.63 6.05
CA VAL A 61 -0.50 -9.65 4.57
C VAL A 61 -0.14 -11.04 4.11
N ILE A 62 -0.99 -11.64 3.27
CA ILE A 62 -0.85 -13.02 2.81
C ILE A 62 -0.74 -13.11 1.29
N HIS A 63 -0.06 -14.14 0.81
CA HIS A 63 -0.14 -14.53 -0.59
C HIS A 63 -1.47 -15.26 -0.83
N PHE A 64 -2.31 -14.69 -1.69
CA PHE A 64 -3.65 -15.19 -1.96
C PHE A 64 -3.75 -15.75 -3.39
N GLY A 65 -4.25 -17.00 -3.50
CA GLY A 65 -4.37 -17.66 -4.79
C GLY A 65 -3.04 -17.77 -5.53
N GLY A 66 -3.01 -17.73 -6.82
CA GLY A 66 -1.81 -17.94 -7.63
C GLY A 66 -0.98 -16.69 -7.95
N GLY A 67 -1.05 -15.63 -7.16
CA GLY A 67 -0.26 -14.41 -7.42
C GLY A 67 -0.90 -13.10 -6.94
N CYS A 68 -1.94 -13.20 -6.16
CA CYS A 68 -2.58 -12.05 -5.52
C CYS A 68 -2.08 -11.84 -4.08
N THR A 69 -2.41 -10.69 -3.54
CA THR A 69 -2.25 -10.36 -2.12
C THR A 69 -3.61 -10.30 -1.46
N GLY A 70 -3.69 -10.73 -0.22
CA GLY A 70 -4.85 -10.54 0.65
C GLY A 70 -4.42 -10.06 2.03
N GLU A 71 -5.35 -9.47 2.77
CA GLU A 71 -5.13 -8.97 4.12
C GLU A 71 -6.11 -9.62 5.08
N VAL A 72 -5.59 -10.24 6.14
CA VAL A 72 -6.40 -10.75 7.26
C VAL A 72 -6.79 -9.58 8.14
N ILE A 73 -8.09 -9.31 8.27
CA ILE A 73 -8.62 -8.13 8.96
C ILE A 73 -9.46 -8.44 10.19
N SER A 74 -9.63 -9.72 10.53
CA SER A 74 -10.32 -10.11 11.76
C SER A 74 -9.70 -11.34 12.40
N ALA A 75 -9.98 -11.53 13.69
CA ALA A 75 -9.55 -12.71 14.44
C ALA A 75 -10.24 -14.00 13.96
N GLU A 76 -11.38 -13.90 13.30
CA GLU A 76 -12.15 -14.99 12.73
C GLU A 76 -11.69 -15.39 11.33
N GLY A 77 -10.63 -14.71 10.80
CA GLY A 77 -10.04 -15.04 9.51
C GLY A 77 -10.73 -14.38 8.32
N LEU A 78 -11.40 -13.23 8.51
CA LEU A 78 -11.90 -12.44 7.39
C LEU A 78 -10.72 -11.88 6.59
N VAL A 79 -10.72 -12.12 5.28
CA VAL A 79 -9.67 -11.69 4.35
C VAL A 79 -10.25 -10.71 3.33
N LEU A 80 -9.57 -9.59 3.14
CA LEU A 80 -9.80 -8.69 2.01
C LEU A 80 -8.82 -9.03 0.89
N THR A 81 -9.31 -8.97 -0.35
CA THR A 81 -8.49 -9.10 -1.55
C THR A 81 -9.18 -8.40 -2.73
N ASN A 82 -8.54 -8.35 -3.88
CA ASN A 82 -9.15 -7.79 -5.08
C ASN A 82 -10.17 -8.76 -5.67
N HIS A 83 -11.26 -8.22 -6.23
CA HIS A 83 -12.33 -9.01 -6.85
C HIS A 83 -11.79 -9.99 -7.91
N HIS A 84 -10.87 -9.55 -8.77
CA HIS A 84 -10.31 -10.41 -9.81
C HIS A 84 -9.53 -11.61 -9.25
N CYS A 85 -9.03 -11.53 -8.02
CA CYS A 85 -8.31 -12.63 -7.36
C CYS A 85 -9.25 -13.75 -6.89
N GLY A 86 -10.49 -13.39 -6.55
CA GLY A 86 -11.53 -14.34 -6.14
C GLY A 86 -12.49 -14.73 -7.27
N TYR A 87 -12.42 -14.06 -8.42
CA TYR A 87 -13.41 -14.18 -9.49
C TYR A 87 -13.67 -15.62 -9.94
N GLY A 88 -12.62 -16.40 -10.14
CA GLY A 88 -12.75 -17.80 -10.55
C GLY A 88 -13.52 -18.67 -9.53
N SER A 89 -13.28 -18.45 -8.24
CA SER A 89 -14.01 -19.14 -7.16
C SER A 89 -15.47 -18.69 -7.11
N ILE A 90 -15.72 -17.37 -7.23
CA ILE A 90 -17.07 -16.81 -7.28
C ILE A 90 -17.85 -17.41 -8.46
N GLN A 91 -17.23 -17.44 -9.64
CA GLN A 91 -17.82 -18.02 -10.85
C GLN A 91 -18.13 -19.51 -10.68
N GLN A 92 -17.21 -20.27 -10.09
CA GLN A 92 -17.37 -21.71 -9.88
C GLN A 92 -18.55 -22.04 -8.94
N HIS A 93 -18.80 -21.18 -7.95
CA HIS A 93 -19.89 -21.33 -7.00
C HIS A 93 -21.20 -20.66 -7.44
N SER A 94 -21.18 -19.84 -8.49
CA SER A 94 -22.37 -19.20 -9.03
C SER A 94 -23.19 -20.17 -9.88
N THR A 95 -24.49 -20.11 -9.70
CA THR A 95 -25.48 -20.84 -10.52
C THR A 95 -26.54 -19.89 -11.03
N VAL A 96 -27.43 -20.34 -11.91
CA VAL A 96 -28.56 -19.52 -12.40
C VAL A 96 -29.50 -19.10 -11.26
N GLU A 97 -29.61 -19.94 -10.22
CA GLU A 97 -30.46 -19.68 -9.06
C GLU A 97 -29.75 -18.85 -8.00
N HIS A 98 -28.42 -18.96 -7.91
CA HIS A 98 -27.57 -18.25 -6.97
C HIS A 98 -26.41 -17.57 -7.72
N ASP A 99 -26.69 -16.44 -8.33
CA ASP A 99 -25.70 -15.65 -9.06
C ASP A 99 -24.93 -14.72 -8.10
N TYR A 100 -23.73 -15.13 -7.75
CA TYR A 100 -22.82 -14.35 -6.91
C TYR A 100 -21.96 -13.36 -7.71
N LEU A 101 -21.99 -13.43 -9.06
CA LEU A 101 -21.21 -12.53 -9.91
C LEU A 101 -21.89 -11.17 -10.11
N THR A 102 -23.22 -11.18 -10.24
CA THR A 102 -24.01 -9.96 -10.51
C THR A 102 -24.61 -9.34 -9.26
N ARG A 103 -24.63 -10.03 -8.12
CA ARG A 103 -25.06 -9.47 -6.84
C ARG A 103 -23.94 -8.60 -6.26
N SER A 104 -23.93 -7.34 -6.66
CA SER A 104 -23.28 -6.25 -5.95
C SER A 104 -24.30 -5.56 -5.04
N GLU A 105 -24.71 -6.22 -3.98
CA GLU A 105 -25.50 -5.58 -2.94
C GLU A 105 -24.69 -5.54 -1.65
#